data_9094a4a391728e215032f6be7176aa15
#
_entry.id   9094a4a391728e215032f6be7176aa15
#
_cell.length_a   1.000
_cell.length_b   1.000
_cell.length_c   1.000
_cell.angle_alpha   90.00
_cell.angle_beta   90.00
_cell.angle_gamma   90.00
#
_symmetry.space_group_name_H-M   'P 1'
#
loop_
_entity.id
_entity.type
_entity.pdbx_description
1 polymer ?
#
loop_
_entity_poly.entity_id
_entity_poly.type
_entity_poly.pdbx_seq_one_letter_code
_entity_poly.pdbx_strand_id
1 'polypeptide(L)'
;MTPTLTALLCLGLSLGPGTRGQAGTLPKPTLWAEPGSVISWGRPVTIWCEGPLEAQEFRLDKEGISGPWDRQIPLGPRNKAKFSIPYMTEHHARRYQCRYLSPAGWSECSDPLELVVVTGTYSKPRLSALPSPVVTSGGNVTLQCGSWQGYGRFVLTKEGGHHLTWTLDSQRHTSGQYQALFPMGLLTPSHRWTFTCYGYYRSKPQVWSEPSDPLELLVSGVSRKPSLLTQQGPVLAPGETLTLQCHSDVTYDRFTLSKEGAQDLPQRPAQQPKAGLSQADFLLGPVSSSHGGRYRCYGGHSLSSEWSAPSDPLDILVSGQLPVTPSLSVQPGPTVSSGENMTLLCQSQIKMDTFLLCKEGATDPRLRLRAEYRAPWYQAEFSMRAVTPALGGTYRCYGSHSSSPYLLSWPSAPLDLVVPGPSGGPSSPPSGPRSPAGGPEDQPLTPTDPGPQSGLGRHLPVLVGVSVAFLLLFVLLVLLLLWRHSRRRKAGDRRGSSHPCGGLWGPAVPPGAETVPSCSPDRGWLPGTCRGHRARAPGQRPAEEIPSSGCPCCPGRSPL
;
A
#
# COMPACT_ATOMS: atom_id res chain seq x y z
N MET A 1 -90.92 -10.65 -1.09
CA MET A 1 -89.50 -10.35 -1.17
C MET A 1 -88.96 -10.41 0.23
N THR A 2 -88.14 -11.40 0.54
CA THR A 2 -87.66 -11.69 1.88
C THR A 2 -86.60 -10.70 2.33
N PRO A 3 -86.60 -10.25 3.59
CA PRO A 3 -85.65 -9.24 4.10
C PRO A 3 -84.17 -9.64 4.02
N THR A 4 -83.87 -10.89 3.76
CA THR A 4 -82.51 -11.38 3.57
C THR A 4 -81.85 -11.01 2.23
N LEU A 5 -82.63 -10.79 1.16
CA LEU A 5 -82.13 -10.39 -0.17
C LEU A 5 -81.71 -8.93 -0.19
N THR A 6 -82.41 -8.05 0.52
CA THR A 6 -82.06 -6.63 0.67
C THR A 6 -80.83 -6.39 1.53
N ALA A 7 -80.65 -7.23 2.58
CA ALA A 7 -79.46 -7.16 3.39
C ALA A 7 -78.19 -7.64 2.64
N LEU A 8 -78.31 -8.69 1.80
CA LEU A 8 -77.20 -9.13 0.95
C LEU A 8 -76.88 -8.14 -0.18
N LEU A 9 -77.86 -7.45 -0.74
CA LEU A 9 -77.63 -6.40 -1.73
C LEU A 9 -76.97 -5.15 -1.11
N CYS A 10 -77.35 -4.77 0.13
CA CYS A 10 -76.68 -3.68 0.84
C CYS A 10 -75.24 -4.06 1.24
N LEU A 11 -74.98 -5.32 1.61
CA LEU A 11 -73.60 -5.77 1.88
C LEU A 11 -72.78 -5.84 0.60
N GLY A 12 -73.35 -6.26 -0.53
CA GLY A 12 -72.68 -6.28 -1.85
C GLY A 12 -72.34 -4.90 -2.39
N LEU A 13 -73.16 -3.89 -2.08
CA LEU A 13 -72.92 -2.48 -2.47
C LEU A 13 -71.96 -1.75 -1.53
N SER A 14 -71.79 -2.23 -0.30
CA SER A 14 -70.80 -1.69 0.62
C SER A 14 -69.41 -2.28 0.47
N LEU A 15 -69.31 -3.40 -0.30
CA LEU A 15 -68.05 -4.04 -0.69
C LEU A 15 -67.60 -3.68 -2.12
N GLY A 16 -68.14 -2.59 -2.69
CA GLY A 16 -67.53 -1.99 -3.88
C GLY A 16 -66.07 -1.65 -3.61
N PRO A 17 -65.17 -1.93 -4.59
CA PRO A 17 -63.76 -1.59 -4.42
C PRO A 17 -63.61 -0.07 -4.30
N GLY A 18 -63.80 0.42 -3.10
CA GLY A 18 -63.29 1.74 -2.72
C GLY A 18 -61.80 1.66 -2.67
N THR A 19 -61.18 1.70 -3.82
CA THR A 19 -59.78 2.05 -3.98
C THR A 19 -59.61 3.52 -3.52
N ARG A 20 -59.77 3.78 -2.20
CA ARG A 20 -59.04 4.85 -1.61
C ARG A 20 -57.58 4.42 -1.71
N GLY A 21 -56.92 4.83 -2.78
CA GLY A 21 -55.47 4.80 -2.88
C GLY A 21 -54.96 5.45 -1.62
N GLN A 22 -54.45 4.66 -0.70
CA GLN A 22 -53.51 5.14 0.28
C GLN A 22 -52.46 5.84 -0.56
N ALA A 23 -52.30 7.12 -0.42
CA ALA A 23 -51.23 7.91 -1.00
C ALA A 23 -49.92 7.40 -0.35
N GLY A 24 -49.47 6.21 -0.78
CA GLY A 24 -48.17 5.69 -0.47
C GLY A 24 -47.16 6.67 -1.07
N THR A 25 -46.20 7.09 -0.28
CA THR A 25 -45.09 7.90 -0.79
C THR A 25 -44.46 7.15 -1.98
N LEU A 26 -44.42 7.85 -3.13
CA LEU A 26 -43.81 7.30 -4.34
C LEU A 26 -42.35 6.95 -4.07
N PRO A 27 -41.85 5.76 -4.50
CA PRO A 27 -40.48 5.37 -4.24
C PRO A 27 -39.49 6.35 -4.83
N LYS A 28 -38.38 6.58 -4.12
CA LYS A 28 -37.29 7.43 -4.61
C LYS A 28 -36.68 6.85 -5.88
N PRO A 29 -36.34 7.64 -6.89
CA PRO A 29 -35.56 7.17 -8.03
C PRO A 29 -34.12 6.89 -7.64
N THR A 30 -33.46 6.03 -8.43
CA THR A 30 -32.02 5.75 -8.30
C THR A 30 -31.24 6.62 -9.26
N LEU A 31 -30.19 7.28 -8.76
CA LEU A 31 -29.35 8.21 -9.53
C LEU A 31 -27.91 7.76 -9.51
N TRP A 32 -27.26 7.66 -10.68
CA TRP A 32 -25.83 7.33 -10.80
C TRP A 32 -25.20 8.00 -12.02
N ALA A 33 -23.89 7.97 -12.12
CA ALA A 33 -23.11 8.51 -13.24
C ALA A 33 -22.25 7.41 -13.90
N GLU A 34 -22.11 7.48 -15.22
CA GLU A 34 -21.21 6.65 -16.01
C GLU A 34 -20.22 7.55 -16.76
N PRO A 35 -18.91 7.23 -16.70
CA PRO A 35 -18.25 6.04 -16.12
C PRO A 35 -18.10 6.06 -14.58
N GLY A 36 -18.45 7.14 -13.89
CA GLY A 36 -18.38 7.30 -12.46
C GLY A 36 -18.64 8.75 -12.03
N SER A 37 -18.53 9.07 -10.75
CA SER A 37 -18.78 10.41 -10.20
C SER A 37 -17.53 11.30 -10.15
N VAL A 38 -16.34 10.74 -10.34
CA VAL A 38 -15.05 11.47 -10.41
C VAL A 38 -14.58 11.47 -11.85
N ILE A 39 -14.61 12.63 -12.51
CA ILE A 39 -14.42 12.76 -13.95
C ILE A 39 -13.28 13.73 -14.25
N SER A 40 -12.37 13.36 -15.14
CA SER A 40 -11.33 14.26 -15.60
C SER A 40 -11.92 15.41 -16.40
N TRP A 41 -11.31 16.59 -16.30
CA TRP A 41 -11.67 17.77 -17.08
C TRP A 41 -11.79 17.43 -18.57
N GLY A 42 -12.86 17.90 -19.20
CA GLY A 42 -13.09 17.71 -20.63
C GLY A 42 -13.67 16.36 -21.02
N ARG A 43 -13.74 15.39 -20.13
CA ARG A 43 -14.32 14.07 -20.43
C ARG A 43 -15.84 14.08 -20.35
N PRO A 44 -16.52 13.29 -21.19
CA PRO A 44 -17.98 13.19 -21.12
C PRO A 44 -18.41 12.36 -19.89
N VAL A 45 -19.57 12.70 -19.34
CA VAL A 45 -20.26 11.92 -18.29
C VAL A 45 -21.75 11.87 -18.58
N THR A 46 -22.37 10.75 -18.27
CA THR A 46 -23.79 10.53 -18.37
C THR A 46 -24.36 10.29 -16.99
N ILE A 47 -25.35 11.09 -16.60
CA ILE A 47 -26.13 10.90 -15.39
C ILE A 47 -27.36 10.10 -15.76
N TRP A 48 -27.59 9.01 -15.06
CA TRP A 48 -28.76 8.14 -15.25
C TRP A 48 -29.69 8.27 -14.06
N CYS A 49 -30.97 8.38 -14.33
CA CYS A 49 -32.02 8.35 -13.33
C CYS A 49 -33.02 7.23 -13.68
N GLU A 50 -33.27 6.33 -12.74
CA GLU A 50 -34.18 5.19 -12.90
C GLU A 50 -35.32 5.27 -11.90
N GLY A 51 -36.55 5.15 -12.40
CA GLY A 51 -37.77 5.13 -11.61
C GLY A 51 -38.64 3.90 -11.92
N PRO A 52 -39.87 3.85 -11.41
CA PRO A 52 -40.83 2.79 -11.71
C PRO A 52 -41.34 2.88 -13.16
N LEU A 53 -42.05 1.82 -13.61
CA LEU A 53 -42.58 1.70 -14.98
C LEU A 53 -43.60 2.80 -15.37
N GLU A 54 -44.26 3.42 -14.39
CA GLU A 54 -45.24 4.48 -14.58
C GLU A 54 -44.63 5.91 -14.61
N ALA A 55 -43.30 6.04 -14.56
CA ALA A 55 -42.65 7.35 -14.68
C ALA A 55 -42.84 7.93 -16.09
N GLN A 56 -43.37 9.14 -16.15
CA GLN A 56 -43.70 9.85 -17.40
C GLN A 56 -42.66 10.92 -17.78
N GLU A 57 -42.06 11.55 -16.79
CA GLU A 57 -41.05 12.60 -16.95
C GLU A 57 -40.05 12.47 -15.82
N PHE A 58 -38.78 12.70 -16.11
CA PHE A 58 -37.72 12.81 -15.13
C PHE A 58 -37.17 14.23 -15.12
N ARG A 59 -36.90 14.76 -13.92
CA ARG A 59 -36.25 16.05 -13.72
C ARG A 59 -34.97 15.86 -12.93
N LEU A 60 -33.90 16.44 -13.45
CA LEU A 60 -32.62 16.52 -12.77
C LEU A 60 -32.43 17.92 -12.22
N ASP A 61 -32.35 18.02 -10.91
CA ASP A 61 -32.07 19.26 -10.18
C ASP A 61 -30.56 19.33 -9.90
N LYS A 62 -29.97 20.52 -9.99
CA LYS A 62 -28.57 20.80 -9.76
C LYS A 62 -28.42 21.85 -8.68
N GLU A 63 -27.54 21.60 -7.71
CA GLU A 63 -27.26 22.55 -6.63
C GLU A 63 -26.87 23.94 -7.16
N GLY A 64 -27.48 24.97 -6.58
CA GLY A 64 -27.23 26.39 -6.93
C GLY A 64 -28.03 26.90 -8.13
N ILE A 65 -28.97 26.11 -8.67
CA ILE A 65 -29.89 26.53 -9.73
C ILE A 65 -31.32 26.48 -9.18
N SER A 66 -32.07 27.59 -9.34
CA SER A 66 -33.48 27.62 -9.01
C SER A 66 -34.31 27.02 -10.14
N GLY A 67 -34.68 25.73 -9.99
CA GLY A 67 -35.45 24.96 -10.95
C GLY A 67 -34.70 23.76 -11.50
N PRO A 68 -35.36 22.90 -12.32
CA PRO A 68 -34.72 21.72 -12.88
C PRO A 68 -33.60 22.13 -13.85
N TRP A 69 -32.43 21.51 -13.73
CA TRP A 69 -31.32 21.71 -14.65
C TRP A 69 -31.64 21.11 -16.04
N ASP A 70 -32.30 19.93 -16.06
CA ASP A 70 -32.75 19.29 -17.28
C ASP A 70 -34.00 18.43 -17.04
N ARG A 71 -34.73 18.12 -18.13
CA ARG A 71 -35.95 17.31 -18.14
C ARG A 71 -35.86 16.31 -19.27
N GLN A 72 -36.16 15.06 -18.95
CA GLN A 72 -36.10 13.95 -19.92
C GLN A 72 -37.33 13.06 -19.81
N ILE A 73 -37.76 12.54 -20.95
CA ILE A 73 -38.76 11.48 -21.04
C ILE A 73 -38.07 10.13 -20.96
N PRO A 74 -38.65 9.10 -20.32
CA PRO A 74 -38.05 7.76 -20.25
C PRO A 74 -37.64 7.20 -21.59
N LEU A 75 -36.46 6.59 -21.67
CA LEU A 75 -35.95 5.91 -22.85
C LEU A 75 -36.51 4.51 -22.94
N GLY A 76 -37.60 4.34 -23.74
CA GLY A 76 -38.20 3.01 -24.01
C GLY A 76 -38.81 2.33 -22.77
N PRO A 77 -38.93 1.00 -22.75
CA PRO A 77 -39.64 0.27 -21.68
C PRO A 77 -38.90 0.18 -20.36
N ARG A 78 -37.74 0.83 -20.20
CA ARG A 78 -36.86 0.65 -19.05
C ARG A 78 -36.94 1.73 -17.97
N ASN A 79 -37.80 2.71 -18.11
CA ASN A 79 -38.02 3.80 -17.13
C ASN A 79 -36.74 4.49 -16.64
N LYS A 80 -35.80 4.71 -17.55
CA LYS A 80 -34.55 5.41 -17.30
C LYS A 80 -34.49 6.67 -18.13
N ALA A 81 -34.00 7.74 -17.54
CA ALA A 81 -33.66 8.97 -18.23
C ALA A 81 -32.16 9.15 -18.30
N LYS A 82 -31.69 9.67 -19.44
CA LYS A 82 -30.27 9.92 -19.72
C LYS A 82 -30.01 11.41 -19.80
N PHE A 83 -29.17 11.92 -18.89
CA PHE A 83 -28.70 13.30 -18.89
C PHE A 83 -27.22 13.33 -19.26
N SER A 84 -26.88 13.90 -20.41
CA SER A 84 -25.53 13.86 -20.95
C SER A 84 -24.82 15.19 -20.74
N ILE A 85 -23.61 15.14 -20.17
CA ILE A 85 -22.65 16.23 -20.09
C ILE A 85 -21.48 15.87 -21.03
N PRO A 86 -21.41 16.41 -22.24
CA PRO A 86 -20.40 16.02 -23.23
C PRO A 86 -18.99 16.48 -22.85
N TYR A 87 -18.87 17.53 -22.04
CA TYR A 87 -17.60 18.14 -21.65
C TYR A 87 -17.64 18.56 -20.18
N MET A 88 -16.99 17.82 -19.31
CA MET A 88 -16.96 18.08 -17.86
C MET A 88 -16.11 19.31 -17.53
N THR A 89 -16.65 20.23 -16.74
CA THR A 89 -15.97 21.44 -16.26
C THR A 89 -16.33 21.70 -14.78
N GLU A 90 -15.68 22.68 -14.15
CA GLU A 90 -16.00 23.10 -12.77
C GLU A 90 -17.49 23.48 -12.59
N HIS A 91 -18.12 24.00 -13.65
CA HIS A 91 -19.54 24.36 -13.60
C HIS A 91 -20.45 23.16 -13.45
N HIS A 92 -20.04 22.00 -13.96
CA HIS A 92 -20.78 20.74 -13.87
C HIS A 92 -20.48 19.97 -12.58
N ALA A 93 -19.39 20.30 -11.89
CA ALA A 93 -19.00 19.68 -10.63
C ALA A 93 -19.84 20.23 -9.47
N ARG A 94 -20.99 19.58 -9.22
CA ARG A 94 -22.00 19.94 -8.23
C ARG A 94 -22.75 18.71 -7.77
N ARG A 95 -23.65 18.88 -6.82
CA ARG A 95 -24.61 17.86 -6.40
C ARG A 95 -25.83 17.89 -7.28
N TYR A 96 -26.30 16.70 -7.64
CA TYR A 96 -27.50 16.48 -8.45
C TYR A 96 -28.49 15.61 -7.70
N GLN A 97 -29.78 15.84 -7.92
CA GLN A 97 -30.87 15.00 -7.45
C GLN A 97 -31.89 14.82 -8.58
N CYS A 98 -32.50 13.67 -8.63
CA CYS A 98 -33.51 13.32 -9.63
C CYS A 98 -34.86 13.08 -8.95
N ARG A 99 -35.94 13.40 -9.65
CA ARG A 99 -37.32 13.04 -9.33
C ARG A 99 -38.09 12.72 -10.61
N TYR A 100 -39.12 11.94 -10.51
CA TYR A 100 -39.98 11.60 -11.64
C TYR A 100 -41.42 11.99 -11.37
N LEU A 101 -42.16 12.24 -12.45
CA LEU A 101 -43.60 12.45 -12.45
C LEU A 101 -44.28 11.14 -12.80
N SER A 102 -45.26 10.71 -12.00
CA SER A 102 -46.18 9.61 -12.28
C SER A 102 -47.63 10.14 -12.32
N PRO A 103 -48.62 9.32 -12.74
CA PRO A 103 -50.02 9.72 -12.62
C PRO A 103 -50.47 10.09 -11.21
N ALA A 104 -49.78 9.59 -10.19
CA ALA A 104 -50.06 9.90 -8.79
C ALA A 104 -49.35 11.17 -8.28
N GLY A 105 -48.54 11.84 -9.12
CA GLY A 105 -47.79 13.04 -8.78
C GLY A 105 -46.28 12.89 -8.84
N TRP A 106 -45.55 13.83 -8.23
CA TRP A 106 -44.09 13.82 -8.18
C TRP A 106 -43.58 12.90 -7.07
N SER A 107 -42.52 12.15 -7.39
CA SER A 107 -41.78 11.36 -6.41
C SER A 107 -41.01 12.22 -5.43
N GLU A 108 -40.53 11.60 -4.34
CA GLU A 108 -39.44 12.17 -3.54
C GLU A 108 -38.17 12.28 -4.38
N CYS A 109 -37.21 13.12 -3.94
CA CYS A 109 -35.91 13.23 -4.57
C CYS A 109 -35.07 12.00 -4.32
N SER A 110 -34.25 11.65 -5.31
CA SER A 110 -33.19 10.64 -5.15
C SER A 110 -32.22 11.04 -4.05
N ASP A 111 -31.43 10.08 -3.59
CA ASP A 111 -30.22 10.40 -2.85
C ASP A 111 -29.31 11.27 -3.75
N PRO A 112 -28.55 12.21 -3.16
CA PRO A 112 -27.74 13.14 -3.93
C PRO A 112 -26.57 12.45 -4.60
N LEU A 113 -26.34 12.75 -5.87
CA LEU A 113 -25.14 12.39 -6.63
C LEU A 113 -24.19 13.59 -6.68
N GLU A 114 -22.99 13.47 -6.13
CA GLU A 114 -21.98 14.50 -6.23
C GLU A 114 -21.04 14.22 -7.40
N LEU A 115 -21.00 15.10 -8.40
CA LEU A 115 -20.03 15.06 -9.49
C LEU A 115 -18.81 15.89 -9.13
N VAL A 116 -17.64 15.28 -9.27
CA VAL A 116 -16.34 15.89 -9.01
C VAL A 116 -15.55 15.96 -10.31
N VAL A 117 -14.90 17.11 -10.55
CA VAL A 117 -13.97 17.27 -11.66
C VAL A 117 -12.52 17.18 -11.18
N VAL A 118 -11.74 16.33 -11.82
CA VAL A 118 -10.29 16.28 -11.66
C VAL A 118 -9.65 17.21 -12.67
N THR A 119 -8.93 18.22 -12.18
CA THR A 119 -8.31 19.25 -13.02
C THR A 119 -6.79 19.06 -13.08
N GLY A 120 -6.20 19.18 -14.28
CA GLY A 120 -4.74 19.20 -14.47
C GLY A 120 -4.06 20.48 -13.94
N THR A 121 -4.81 21.45 -13.46
CA THR A 121 -4.27 22.70 -12.91
C THR A 121 -3.71 22.53 -11.49
N TYR A 122 -4.22 21.57 -10.74
CA TYR A 122 -3.81 21.30 -9.36
C TYR A 122 -2.86 20.12 -9.33
N SER A 123 -1.63 20.36 -8.87
CA SER A 123 -0.58 19.33 -8.85
C SER A 123 -0.95 18.13 -8.00
N LYS A 124 -0.56 16.94 -8.47
CA LYS A 124 -0.82 15.67 -7.79
C LYS A 124 -0.18 15.65 -6.39
N PRO A 125 -0.87 15.13 -5.37
CA PRO A 125 -0.27 14.86 -4.08
C PRO A 125 0.63 13.62 -4.15
N ARG A 126 1.48 13.44 -3.15
CA ARG A 126 2.28 12.23 -2.96
C ARG A 126 1.57 11.31 -1.96
N LEU A 127 1.42 10.04 -2.33
CA LEU A 127 0.88 8.99 -1.47
C LEU A 127 2.00 8.06 -1.02
N SER A 128 2.06 7.75 0.27
CA SER A 128 3.03 6.82 0.85
C SER A 128 2.39 6.00 1.97
N ALA A 129 2.99 4.85 2.30
CA ALA A 129 2.55 3.98 3.38
C ALA A 129 3.57 3.97 4.53
N LEU A 130 3.08 4.06 5.74
CA LEU A 130 3.89 4.08 6.96
C LEU A 130 3.57 2.85 7.82
N PRO A 131 4.57 2.06 8.21
CA PRO A 131 6.01 2.24 7.96
C PRO A 131 6.45 1.75 6.57
N SER A 132 5.67 0.91 5.89
CA SER A 132 6.01 0.27 4.61
C SER A 132 4.74 -0.10 3.86
N PRO A 133 4.76 -0.14 2.50
CA PRO A 133 3.66 -0.67 1.72
C PRO A 133 3.51 -2.20 1.81
N VAL A 134 4.50 -2.90 2.37
CA VAL A 134 4.39 -4.34 2.67
C VAL A 134 3.96 -4.50 4.13
N VAL A 135 2.80 -5.13 4.32
CA VAL A 135 2.15 -5.30 5.62
C VAL A 135 1.93 -6.78 5.87
N THR A 136 2.24 -7.27 7.08
CA THR A 136 1.92 -8.64 7.46
C THR A 136 0.41 -8.82 7.59
N SER A 137 -0.09 -10.02 7.30
CA SER A 137 -1.52 -10.33 7.48
C SER A 137 -1.98 -9.99 8.90
N GLY A 138 -3.07 -9.23 9.02
CA GLY A 138 -3.55 -8.70 10.29
C GLY A 138 -2.77 -7.49 10.84
N GLY A 139 -1.78 -6.98 10.12
CA GLY A 139 -1.04 -5.78 10.49
C GLY A 139 -1.80 -4.49 10.16
N ASN A 140 -1.35 -3.40 10.77
CA ASN A 140 -1.86 -2.05 10.55
C ASN A 140 -0.89 -1.24 9.68
N VAL A 141 -1.45 -0.36 8.86
CA VAL A 141 -0.69 0.60 8.05
C VAL A 141 -1.38 1.95 8.07
N THR A 142 -0.63 3.03 7.99
CA THR A 142 -1.16 4.38 7.82
C THR A 142 -0.75 4.90 6.45
N LEU A 143 -1.73 5.29 5.64
CA LEU A 143 -1.48 5.93 4.37
C LEU A 143 -1.33 7.44 4.58
N GLN A 144 -0.22 7.99 4.12
CA GLN A 144 0.11 9.41 4.21
C GLN A 144 -0.06 10.05 2.84
N CYS A 145 -0.97 11.01 2.75
CA CYS A 145 -1.16 11.84 1.59
C CYS A 145 -0.58 13.22 1.86
N GLY A 146 0.34 13.72 1.04
CA GLY A 146 1.05 14.96 1.26
C GLY A 146 1.25 15.80 0.02
N SER A 147 1.25 17.14 0.16
CA SER A 147 1.50 18.09 -0.91
C SER A 147 2.12 19.37 -0.38
N TRP A 148 2.89 20.04 -1.22
CA TRP A 148 3.36 21.41 -0.95
C TRP A 148 2.27 22.46 -1.25
N GLN A 149 1.22 22.06 -1.98
CA GLN A 149 0.03 22.89 -2.18
C GLN A 149 -0.78 22.96 -0.90
N GLY A 150 -1.34 24.13 -0.60
CA GLY A 150 -2.15 24.35 0.60
C GLY A 150 -3.56 23.75 0.50
N TYR A 151 -3.67 22.49 0.09
CA TYR A 151 -4.96 21.81 0.05
C TYR A 151 -5.58 21.76 1.44
N GLY A 152 -6.86 22.12 1.54
CA GLY A 152 -7.59 22.11 2.80
C GLY A 152 -7.99 20.70 3.24
N ARG A 153 -8.15 19.78 2.27
CA ARG A 153 -8.51 18.37 2.50
C ARG A 153 -7.85 17.45 1.50
N PHE A 154 -7.66 16.21 1.93
CA PHE A 154 -7.24 15.11 1.07
C PHE A 154 -8.32 14.03 1.03
N VAL A 155 -8.46 13.42 -0.14
CA VAL A 155 -9.36 12.31 -0.40
C VAL A 155 -8.54 11.10 -0.81
N LEU A 156 -8.76 9.99 -0.13
CA LEU A 156 -8.19 8.70 -0.46
C LEU A 156 -9.28 7.84 -1.10
N THR A 157 -9.00 7.27 -2.26
CA THR A 157 -9.89 6.36 -2.98
C THR A 157 -9.26 4.98 -3.09
N LYS A 158 -10.07 3.92 -2.98
CA LYS A 158 -9.64 2.54 -3.21
C LYS A 158 -10.09 2.08 -4.58
N GLU A 159 -9.20 1.46 -5.36
CA GLU A 159 -9.52 0.85 -6.66
C GLU A 159 -10.36 -0.42 -6.49
N GLY A 160 -11.33 -0.64 -7.38
CA GLY A 160 -12.15 -1.85 -7.42
C GLY A 160 -13.26 -1.96 -6.37
N GLY A 161 -13.51 -0.91 -5.57
CA GLY A 161 -14.62 -0.85 -4.62
C GLY A 161 -15.68 0.15 -5.07
N HIS A 162 -16.97 -0.16 -4.89
CA HIS A 162 -18.02 0.84 -5.01
C HIS A 162 -17.75 1.95 -3.99
N HIS A 163 -17.12 3.06 -4.44
CA HIS A 163 -17.00 4.35 -3.75
C HIS A 163 -16.52 4.32 -2.28
N LEU A 164 -15.51 3.50 -1.96
CA LEU A 164 -14.83 3.65 -0.69
C LEU A 164 -13.89 4.85 -0.79
N THR A 165 -14.38 6.00 -0.32
CA THR A 165 -13.60 7.23 -0.22
C THR A 165 -13.49 7.65 1.23
N TRP A 166 -12.30 8.03 1.65
CA TRP A 166 -12.04 8.63 2.95
C TRP A 166 -11.59 10.06 2.75
N THR A 167 -12.13 10.98 3.51
CA THR A 167 -11.76 12.39 3.41
C THR A 167 -11.29 12.88 4.78
N LEU A 168 -10.11 13.49 4.82
CA LEU A 168 -9.53 14.06 6.03
C LEU A 168 -9.08 15.50 5.78
N ASP A 169 -9.16 16.31 6.85
CA ASP A 169 -8.59 17.65 6.86
C ASP A 169 -7.07 17.57 6.82
N SER A 170 -6.46 18.48 6.07
CA SER A 170 -5.01 18.57 6.00
C SER A 170 -4.44 19.21 7.27
N GLN A 171 -3.27 18.72 7.68
CA GLN A 171 -2.47 19.28 8.76
C GLN A 171 -1.15 19.78 8.16
N ARG A 172 -0.68 20.93 8.64
CA ARG A 172 0.63 21.44 8.24
C ARG A 172 1.72 20.75 9.07
N HIS A 173 2.60 20.04 8.39
CA HIS A 173 3.76 19.41 8.99
C HIS A 173 4.84 20.46 9.30
N THR A 174 5.77 20.15 10.19
CA THR A 174 6.92 21.02 10.57
C THR A 174 7.80 21.37 9.38
N SER A 175 7.86 20.52 8.35
CA SER A 175 8.55 20.79 7.08
C SER A 175 7.88 21.84 6.20
N GLY A 176 6.66 22.29 6.55
CA GLY A 176 5.83 23.19 5.74
C GLY A 176 4.91 22.49 4.77
N GLN A 177 5.01 21.19 4.61
CA GLN A 177 4.13 20.37 3.78
C GLN A 177 2.75 20.19 4.43
N TYR A 178 1.70 20.15 3.63
CA TYR A 178 0.34 19.80 4.06
C TYR A 178 0.14 18.30 3.90
N GLN A 179 -0.38 17.62 4.91
CA GLN A 179 -0.56 16.17 4.89
C GLN A 179 -1.85 15.73 5.60
N ALA A 180 -2.34 14.54 5.23
CA ALA A 180 -3.35 13.80 5.97
C ALA A 180 -2.90 12.36 6.17
N LEU A 181 -3.17 11.82 7.34
CA LEU A 181 -2.80 10.46 7.75
C LEU A 181 -4.08 9.61 7.85
N PHE A 182 -4.20 8.61 6.98
CA PHE A 182 -5.34 7.70 6.91
C PHE A 182 -4.97 6.38 7.59
N PRO A 183 -5.40 6.13 8.84
CA PRO A 183 -5.18 4.85 9.47
C PRO A 183 -6.04 3.79 8.79
N MET A 184 -5.38 2.79 8.21
CA MET A 184 -6.04 1.62 7.66
C MET A 184 -6.06 0.53 8.72
N GLY A 185 -7.24 -0.04 8.95
CA GLY A 185 -7.41 -1.13 9.91
C GLY A 185 -6.71 -2.42 9.48
N LEU A 186 -7.14 -3.53 10.06
CA LEU A 186 -6.62 -4.85 9.77
C LEU A 186 -6.76 -5.18 8.27
N LEU A 187 -5.63 -5.37 7.60
CA LEU A 187 -5.59 -5.77 6.21
C LEU A 187 -5.69 -7.28 6.09
N THR A 188 -6.60 -7.74 5.23
CA THR A 188 -6.76 -9.15 4.90
C THR A 188 -6.24 -9.41 3.49
N PRO A 189 -5.67 -10.60 3.21
CA PRO A 189 -5.13 -10.94 1.90
C PRO A 189 -6.19 -11.14 0.81
N SER A 190 -7.47 -11.14 1.17
CA SER A 190 -8.59 -11.45 0.26
C SER A 190 -8.90 -10.39 -0.81
N HIS A 191 -8.31 -9.19 -0.71
CA HIS A 191 -8.59 -8.06 -1.60
C HIS A 191 -7.32 -7.38 -2.10
N ARG A 192 -7.38 -6.88 -3.32
CA ARG A 192 -6.34 -5.98 -3.84
C ARG A 192 -6.49 -4.61 -3.19
N TRP A 193 -5.41 -4.11 -2.63
CA TRP A 193 -5.37 -2.85 -1.87
C TRP A 193 -4.59 -1.80 -2.65
N THR A 194 -5.19 -1.28 -3.72
CA THR A 194 -4.62 -0.16 -4.50
C THR A 194 -5.35 1.12 -4.14
N PHE A 195 -4.59 2.16 -3.79
CA PHE A 195 -5.11 3.44 -3.36
C PHE A 195 -4.58 4.58 -4.22
N THR A 196 -5.38 5.62 -4.34
CA THR A 196 -5.03 6.87 -5.00
C THR A 196 -5.51 8.04 -4.13
N CYS A 197 -4.71 9.09 -4.05
CA CYS A 197 -5.00 10.27 -3.25
C CYS A 197 -5.21 11.49 -4.13
N TYR A 198 -6.14 12.38 -3.70
CA TYR A 198 -6.43 13.67 -4.31
C TYR A 198 -6.41 14.75 -3.24
N GLY A 199 -6.10 15.99 -3.62
CA GLY A 199 -6.24 17.16 -2.77
C GLY A 199 -7.26 18.14 -3.34
N TYR A 200 -7.93 18.92 -2.46
CA TYR A 200 -8.80 20.00 -2.89
C TYR A 200 -8.82 21.17 -1.91
N TYR A 201 -9.16 22.35 -2.41
CA TYR A 201 -9.34 23.54 -1.58
C TYR A 201 -10.75 23.57 -0.99
N ARG A 202 -10.88 23.94 0.28
CA ARG A 202 -12.19 24.04 0.96
C ARG A 202 -13.19 24.94 0.27
N SER A 203 -12.70 25.94 -0.47
CA SER A 203 -13.53 26.87 -1.27
C SER A 203 -14.11 26.22 -2.54
N LYS A 204 -13.51 25.12 -3.02
CA LYS A 204 -13.92 24.39 -4.23
C LYS A 204 -13.92 22.87 -4.00
N PRO A 205 -14.80 22.33 -3.17
CA PRO A 205 -14.76 20.94 -2.74
C PRO A 205 -14.98 19.91 -3.84
N GLN A 206 -15.62 20.28 -4.96
CA GLN A 206 -15.85 19.40 -6.11
C GLN A 206 -14.77 19.50 -7.20
N VAL A 207 -13.71 20.31 -6.98
CA VAL A 207 -12.59 20.46 -7.91
C VAL A 207 -11.35 19.84 -7.27
N TRP A 208 -10.97 18.64 -7.74
CA TRP A 208 -9.86 17.88 -7.18
C TRP A 208 -8.59 18.02 -8.01
N SER A 209 -7.47 17.83 -7.37
CA SER A 209 -6.16 17.76 -8.01
C SER A 209 -6.05 16.57 -8.95
N GLU A 210 -4.97 16.52 -9.73
CA GLU A 210 -4.54 15.27 -10.35
C GLU A 210 -4.37 14.17 -9.31
N PRO A 211 -4.64 12.89 -9.68
CA PRO A 211 -4.42 11.77 -8.80
C PRO A 211 -2.94 11.60 -8.44
N SER A 212 -2.65 11.17 -7.23
CA SER A 212 -1.32 10.64 -6.90
C SER A 212 -1.00 9.44 -7.78
N ASP A 213 0.25 9.05 -7.86
CA ASP A 213 0.61 7.73 -8.34
C ASP A 213 -0.11 6.68 -7.48
N PRO A 214 -0.63 5.60 -8.08
CA PRO A 214 -1.33 4.57 -7.32
C PRO A 214 -0.36 3.83 -6.40
N LEU A 215 -0.79 3.56 -5.17
CA LEU A 215 -0.04 2.81 -4.18
C LEU A 215 -0.74 1.47 -3.92
N GLU A 216 -0.06 0.38 -4.20
CA GLU A 216 -0.51 -0.97 -3.87
C GLU A 216 0.06 -1.39 -2.52
N LEU A 217 -0.80 -1.81 -1.58
CA LEU A 217 -0.40 -2.44 -0.34
C LEU A 217 -0.33 -3.95 -0.54
N LEU A 218 0.79 -4.55 -0.14
CA LEU A 218 1.03 -5.99 -0.21
C LEU A 218 0.81 -6.63 1.17
N VAL A 219 -0.17 -7.53 1.25
CA VAL A 219 -0.40 -8.32 2.47
C VAL A 219 0.42 -9.60 2.38
N SER A 220 1.48 -9.70 3.17
CA SER A 220 2.48 -10.78 3.15
C SER A 220 2.31 -11.76 4.30
N GLY A 221 2.95 -12.92 4.19
CA GLY A 221 3.05 -13.92 5.26
C GLY A 221 2.15 -15.14 5.07
N VAL A 222 1.49 -15.30 3.91
CA VAL A 222 0.50 -16.36 3.69
C VAL A 222 1.14 -17.65 3.15
N SER A 223 2.23 -17.55 2.41
CA SER A 223 2.87 -18.71 1.77
C SER A 223 4.39 -18.71 1.98
N ARG A 224 5.06 -19.81 1.52
CA ARG A 224 6.49 -20.06 1.71
C ARG A 224 7.35 -18.93 1.13
N LYS A 225 8.39 -18.52 1.88
CA LYS A 225 9.32 -17.47 1.47
C LYS A 225 10.14 -17.86 0.24
N PRO A 226 10.37 -16.95 -0.72
CA PRO A 226 11.33 -17.13 -1.79
C PRO A 226 12.77 -16.89 -1.31
N SER A 227 13.75 -17.16 -2.17
CA SER A 227 15.16 -16.80 -1.97
C SER A 227 15.51 -15.60 -2.85
N LEU A 228 16.36 -14.71 -2.35
CA LEU A 228 16.86 -13.53 -3.06
C LEU A 228 18.39 -13.63 -3.18
N LEU A 229 18.89 -13.57 -4.41
CA LEU A 229 20.29 -13.70 -4.75
C LEU A 229 20.75 -12.55 -5.63
N THR A 230 22.07 -12.34 -5.69
CA THR A 230 22.75 -11.54 -6.70
C THR A 230 23.85 -12.37 -7.34
N GLN A 231 24.04 -12.18 -8.64
CA GLN A 231 25.14 -12.84 -9.38
C GLN A 231 26.48 -12.15 -9.10
N GLN A 232 26.44 -10.89 -8.72
CA GLN A 232 27.60 -10.11 -8.34
C GLN A 232 27.93 -10.35 -6.87
N GLY A 233 29.16 -10.03 -6.48
CA GLY A 233 29.56 -10.05 -5.07
C GLY A 233 28.74 -9.08 -4.21
N PRO A 234 28.85 -9.19 -2.87
CA PRO A 234 28.05 -8.37 -1.95
C PRO A 234 28.45 -6.89 -1.92
N VAL A 235 29.63 -6.54 -2.42
CA VAL A 235 30.16 -5.18 -2.53
C VAL A 235 30.34 -4.84 -4.00
N LEU A 236 29.64 -3.84 -4.46
CA LEU A 236 29.57 -3.46 -5.87
C LEU A 236 30.34 -2.14 -6.12
N ALA A 237 31.03 -2.06 -7.24
CA ALA A 237 31.62 -0.83 -7.70
C ALA A 237 30.60 0.03 -8.46
N PRO A 238 30.71 1.37 -8.42
CA PRO A 238 29.86 2.26 -9.21
C PRO A 238 29.98 1.94 -10.71
N GLY A 239 28.83 1.89 -11.39
CA GLY A 239 28.74 1.63 -12.83
C GLY A 239 28.61 0.14 -13.20
N GLU A 240 28.82 -0.79 -12.27
CA GLU A 240 28.50 -2.21 -12.50
C GLU A 240 26.99 -2.41 -12.71
N THR A 241 26.61 -3.42 -13.49
CA THR A 241 25.18 -3.70 -13.69
C THR A 241 24.67 -4.58 -12.56
N LEU A 242 23.72 -4.07 -11.77
CA LEU A 242 23.09 -4.81 -10.67
C LEU A 242 21.85 -5.58 -11.16
N THR A 243 21.87 -6.90 -10.98
CA THR A 243 20.71 -7.75 -11.18
C THR A 243 20.46 -8.57 -9.91
N LEU A 244 19.23 -8.45 -9.38
CA LEU A 244 18.76 -9.23 -8.25
C LEU A 244 17.82 -10.32 -8.76
N GLN A 245 17.98 -11.55 -8.32
CA GLN A 245 17.17 -12.70 -8.72
C GLN A 245 16.37 -13.22 -7.55
N CYS A 246 15.05 -13.25 -7.71
CA CYS A 246 14.13 -13.98 -6.83
C CYS A 246 13.87 -15.36 -7.40
N HIS A 247 13.93 -16.40 -6.58
CA HIS A 247 13.55 -17.75 -6.98
C HIS A 247 12.85 -18.51 -5.85
N SER A 248 12.03 -19.49 -6.21
CA SER A 248 11.29 -20.32 -5.27
C SER A 248 11.04 -21.70 -5.84
N ASP A 249 10.90 -22.68 -4.95
CA ASP A 249 10.37 -24.02 -5.22
C ASP A 249 8.83 -24.07 -5.22
N VAL A 250 8.18 -22.91 -5.04
CA VAL A 250 6.74 -22.73 -5.22
C VAL A 250 6.51 -22.04 -6.56
N THR A 251 5.52 -22.50 -7.32
CA THR A 251 5.15 -21.92 -8.61
C THR A 251 4.39 -20.61 -8.42
N TYR A 252 5.13 -19.53 -8.17
CA TYR A 252 4.55 -18.18 -8.17
C TYR A 252 4.40 -17.66 -9.61
N ASP A 253 3.39 -16.83 -9.85
CA ASP A 253 3.16 -16.20 -11.16
C ASP A 253 3.93 -14.89 -11.32
N ARG A 254 4.25 -14.24 -10.20
CA ARG A 254 4.95 -12.96 -10.16
C ARG A 254 5.78 -12.82 -8.91
N PHE A 255 6.80 -11.97 -8.99
CA PHE A 255 7.61 -11.56 -7.85
C PHE A 255 7.61 -10.05 -7.72
N THR A 256 7.79 -9.57 -6.49
CA THR A 256 8.05 -8.16 -6.21
C THR A 256 9.30 -8.02 -5.36
N LEU A 257 10.02 -6.92 -5.58
CA LEU A 257 11.21 -6.55 -4.84
C LEU A 257 10.88 -5.35 -3.94
N SER A 258 11.24 -5.45 -2.67
CA SER A 258 11.11 -4.36 -1.70
C SER A 258 12.49 -3.95 -1.22
N LYS A 259 12.75 -2.65 -1.20
CA LYS A 259 13.92 -2.05 -0.57
C LYS A 259 13.50 -1.34 0.70
N GLU A 260 14.23 -1.55 1.80
CA GLU A 260 13.95 -0.89 3.08
C GLU A 260 13.97 0.63 2.94
N GLY A 261 12.91 1.30 3.40
CA GLY A 261 12.72 2.75 3.28
C GLY A 261 12.21 3.25 1.92
N ALA A 262 12.08 2.38 0.90
CA ALA A 262 11.46 2.73 -0.37
C ALA A 262 9.96 2.43 -0.37
N GLN A 263 9.22 3.20 -1.16
CA GLN A 263 7.77 3.01 -1.34
C GLN A 263 7.45 2.24 -2.63
N ASP A 264 8.40 2.22 -3.57
CA ASP A 264 8.23 1.53 -4.85
C ASP A 264 8.42 0.03 -4.68
N LEU A 265 7.51 -0.74 -5.28
CA LEU A 265 7.49 -2.20 -5.27
C LEU A 265 7.46 -2.70 -6.71
N PRO A 266 8.60 -2.73 -7.41
CA PRO A 266 8.65 -3.22 -8.78
C PRO A 266 8.21 -4.68 -8.83
N GLN A 267 7.28 -4.99 -9.74
CA GLN A 267 6.78 -6.34 -9.98
C GLN A 267 7.29 -6.88 -11.30
N ARG A 268 7.61 -8.18 -11.33
CA ARG A 268 8.02 -8.91 -12.52
C ARG A 268 7.25 -10.22 -12.63
N PRO A 269 6.81 -10.61 -13.83
CA PRO A 269 6.25 -11.93 -14.06
C PRO A 269 7.29 -13.00 -13.76
N ALA A 270 6.86 -14.12 -13.21
CA ALA A 270 7.73 -15.25 -12.94
C ALA A 270 7.99 -16.03 -14.23
N GLN A 271 9.23 -16.47 -14.41
CA GLN A 271 9.64 -17.47 -15.38
C GLN A 271 9.69 -18.82 -14.69
N GLN A 272 9.36 -19.87 -15.42
CA GLN A 272 9.44 -21.25 -14.91
C GLN A 272 10.54 -22.02 -15.66
N PRO A 273 11.81 -21.91 -15.21
CA PRO A 273 12.93 -22.55 -15.90
C PRO A 273 12.87 -24.08 -15.85
N LYS A 274 12.21 -24.64 -14.82
CA LYS A 274 11.94 -26.08 -14.64
C LYS A 274 10.60 -26.25 -13.94
N ALA A 275 9.98 -27.41 -14.11
CA ALA A 275 8.75 -27.76 -13.42
C ALA A 275 8.93 -27.62 -11.89
N GLY A 276 8.03 -26.89 -11.25
CA GLY A 276 8.05 -26.65 -9.80
C GLY A 276 8.97 -25.53 -9.32
N LEU A 277 9.71 -24.87 -10.23
CA LEU A 277 10.56 -23.72 -9.91
C LEU A 277 10.01 -22.47 -10.57
N SER A 278 10.06 -21.36 -9.85
CA SER A 278 9.74 -20.04 -10.40
C SER A 278 10.84 -19.04 -10.06
N GLN A 279 11.16 -18.15 -10.98
CA GLN A 279 12.15 -17.10 -10.78
C GLN A 279 11.78 -15.82 -11.49
N ALA A 280 12.34 -14.69 -11.04
CA ALA A 280 12.29 -13.42 -11.73
C ALA A 280 13.57 -12.62 -11.51
N ASP A 281 14.05 -11.97 -12.57
CA ASP A 281 15.23 -11.14 -12.55
C ASP A 281 14.82 -9.65 -12.50
N PHE A 282 15.39 -8.92 -11.55
CA PHE A 282 15.22 -7.50 -11.37
C PHE A 282 16.49 -6.78 -11.79
N LEU A 283 16.52 -6.32 -13.03
CA LEU A 283 17.60 -5.47 -13.53
C LEU A 283 17.41 -4.05 -12.99
N LEU A 284 18.31 -3.64 -12.09
CA LEU A 284 18.30 -2.31 -11.47
C LEU A 284 19.18 -1.30 -12.24
N GLY A 285 19.99 -1.78 -13.19
CA GLY A 285 20.86 -0.95 -14.03
C GLY A 285 22.24 -0.68 -13.40
N PRO A 286 22.92 0.39 -13.84
CA PRO A 286 24.25 0.71 -13.35
C PRO A 286 24.20 1.14 -11.88
N VAL A 287 25.11 0.56 -11.07
CA VAL A 287 25.19 0.80 -9.63
C VAL A 287 25.51 2.27 -9.34
N SER A 288 24.70 2.85 -8.45
CA SER A 288 24.88 4.19 -7.89
C SER A 288 24.61 4.15 -6.38
N SER A 289 24.87 5.25 -5.69
CA SER A 289 24.60 5.38 -4.24
C SER A 289 23.15 5.05 -3.87
N SER A 290 22.19 5.33 -4.76
CA SER A 290 20.77 5.04 -4.54
C SER A 290 20.45 3.54 -4.48
N HIS A 291 21.33 2.64 -4.97
CA HIS A 291 21.12 1.20 -4.95
C HIS A 291 21.58 0.55 -3.63
N GLY A 292 22.43 1.21 -2.84
CA GLY A 292 22.82 0.74 -1.52
C GLY A 292 21.59 0.59 -0.61
N GLY A 293 21.45 -0.57 0.09
CA GLY A 293 20.31 -0.81 0.96
C GLY A 293 20.01 -2.29 1.18
N ARG A 294 18.99 -2.54 2.00
CA ARG A 294 18.49 -3.88 2.30
C ARG A 294 17.30 -4.22 1.43
N TYR A 295 17.39 -5.35 0.75
CA TYR A 295 16.36 -5.84 -0.17
C TYR A 295 15.74 -7.14 0.33
N ARG A 296 14.46 -7.31 0.00
CA ARG A 296 13.69 -8.54 0.20
C ARG A 296 12.80 -8.78 -1.00
N CYS A 297 12.54 -10.03 -1.35
CA CYS A 297 11.56 -10.33 -2.38
C CYS A 297 10.40 -11.17 -1.85
N TYR A 298 9.29 -11.10 -2.60
CA TYR A 298 8.03 -11.77 -2.30
C TYR A 298 7.50 -12.41 -3.56
N GLY A 299 6.94 -13.62 -3.46
CA GLY A 299 6.24 -14.32 -4.53
C GLY A 299 4.73 -14.19 -4.37
N GLY A 300 4.00 -14.09 -5.46
CA GLY A 300 2.54 -13.97 -5.45
C GLY A 300 1.88 -14.68 -6.63
N HIS A 301 0.59 -14.99 -6.47
CA HIS A 301 -0.24 -15.55 -7.54
C HIS A 301 -1.09 -14.45 -8.18
N SER A 302 -1.28 -14.51 -9.51
CA SER A 302 -1.99 -13.47 -10.26
C SER A 302 -3.48 -13.39 -9.92
N LEU A 303 -4.07 -14.53 -9.52
CA LEU A 303 -5.49 -14.64 -9.18
C LEU A 303 -5.78 -14.25 -7.72
N SER A 304 -4.77 -14.16 -6.86
CA SER A 304 -4.92 -13.75 -5.48
C SER A 304 -4.11 -12.50 -5.20
N SER A 305 -4.51 -11.73 -4.20
CA SER A 305 -3.71 -10.62 -3.66
C SER A 305 -2.78 -11.06 -2.53
N GLU A 306 -2.61 -12.37 -2.38
CA GLU A 306 -1.76 -12.96 -1.36
C GLU A 306 -0.31 -12.99 -1.81
N TRP A 307 0.57 -12.63 -0.88
CA TRP A 307 2.01 -12.64 -1.09
C TRP A 307 2.69 -13.57 -0.06
N SER A 308 3.79 -14.13 -0.45
CA SER A 308 4.60 -14.99 0.41
C SER A 308 5.13 -14.25 1.64
N ALA A 309 5.67 -15.01 2.59
CA ALA A 309 6.60 -14.46 3.56
C ALA A 309 7.81 -13.82 2.84
N PRO A 310 8.47 -12.81 3.44
CA PRO A 310 9.64 -12.18 2.86
C PRO A 310 10.81 -13.17 2.70
N SER A 311 11.61 -13.01 1.66
CA SER A 311 12.91 -13.66 1.57
C SER A 311 13.80 -13.26 2.75
N ASP A 312 14.87 -14.00 3.00
CA ASP A 312 15.95 -13.49 3.82
C ASP A 312 16.48 -12.19 3.23
N PRO A 313 16.94 -11.25 4.07
CA PRO A 313 17.39 -9.96 3.58
C PRO A 313 18.72 -10.09 2.82
N LEU A 314 18.83 -9.36 1.72
CA LEU A 314 20.07 -9.17 0.97
C LEU A 314 20.50 -7.71 1.08
N ASP A 315 21.67 -7.48 1.65
CA ASP A 315 22.26 -6.15 1.77
C ASP A 315 23.15 -5.87 0.56
N ILE A 316 22.81 -4.84 -0.20
CA ILE A 316 23.63 -4.33 -1.30
C ILE A 316 24.48 -3.19 -0.80
N LEU A 317 25.80 -3.34 -0.94
CA LEU A 317 26.82 -2.39 -0.50
C LEU A 317 27.49 -1.76 -1.73
N VAL A 318 27.62 -0.43 -1.72
CA VAL A 318 28.23 0.29 -2.84
C VAL A 318 29.54 0.91 -2.39
N SER A 319 30.66 0.46 -3.00
CA SER A 319 32.01 0.97 -2.71
C SER A 319 32.27 2.31 -3.38
N GLY A 320 33.36 2.99 -2.97
CA GLY A 320 33.81 4.24 -3.61
C GLY A 320 32.89 5.45 -3.39
N GLN A 321 31.98 5.39 -2.42
CA GLN A 321 31.04 6.48 -2.13
C GLN A 321 31.62 7.50 -1.12
N LEU A 322 32.58 7.07 -0.30
CA LEU A 322 33.30 7.94 0.62
C LEU A 322 34.73 8.13 0.08
N PRO A 323 35.25 9.39 0.05
CA PRO A 323 36.56 9.70 -0.53
C PRO A 323 37.70 9.33 0.43
N VAL A 324 37.70 8.11 0.94
CA VAL A 324 38.64 7.57 1.92
C VAL A 324 39.04 6.18 1.52
N THR A 325 40.33 5.85 1.67
CA THR A 325 40.86 4.51 1.49
C THR A 325 41.45 4.04 2.82
N PRO A 326 40.86 3.08 3.52
CA PRO A 326 41.41 2.55 4.76
C PRO A 326 42.66 1.70 4.49
N SER A 327 43.54 1.55 5.48
CA SER A 327 44.63 0.59 5.44
C SER A 327 44.21 -0.73 6.07
N LEU A 328 44.74 -1.83 5.56
CA LEU A 328 44.56 -3.19 6.08
C LEU A 328 45.93 -3.81 6.37
N SER A 329 46.13 -4.31 7.58
CA SER A 329 47.31 -5.02 7.99
C SER A 329 46.96 -6.29 8.76
N VAL A 330 47.92 -7.21 8.90
CA VAL A 330 47.74 -8.48 9.61
C VAL A 330 48.85 -8.66 10.66
N GLN A 331 48.48 -9.22 11.80
CA GLN A 331 49.35 -9.57 12.88
C GLN A 331 49.14 -11.04 13.25
N PRO A 332 50.23 -11.86 13.40
CA PRO A 332 51.64 -11.46 13.36
C PRO A 332 52.21 -11.24 11.95
N GLY A 333 51.61 -11.78 10.89
CA GLY A 333 52.05 -11.62 9.52
C GLY A 333 51.13 -12.26 8.51
N PRO A 334 51.38 -12.11 7.17
CA PRO A 334 50.50 -12.61 6.12
C PRO A 334 50.53 -14.13 5.94
N THR A 335 51.53 -14.83 6.53
CA THR A 335 51.61 -16.29 6.56
C THR A 335 51.38 -16.76 7.99
N VAL A 336 50.32 -17.53 8.20
CA VAL A 336 49.89 -18.01 9.53
C VAL A 336 49.69 -19.50 9.47
N SER A 337 50.26 -20.24 10.46
CA SER A 337 50.11 -21.71 10.52
C SER A 337 48.69 -22.10 10.90
N SER A 338 48.22 -23.23 10.39
CA SER A 338 46.92 -23.79 10.76
C SER A 338 46.83 -24.02 12.27
N GLY A 339 45.76 -23.52 12.90
CA GLY A 339 45.53 -23.58 14.36
C GLY A 339 46.03 -22.37 15.13
N GLU A 340 46.81 -21.49 14.53
CA GLU A 340 47.26 -20.26 15.17
C GLU A 340 46.16 -19.17 15.16
N ASN A 341 46.36 -18.13 15.95
CA ASN A 341 45.48 -16.96 15.99
C ASN A 341 46.11 -15.83 15.19
N MET A 342 45.24 -15.06 14.52
CA MET A 342 45.65 -13.84 13.82
C MET A 342 44.66 -12.72 14.01
N THR A 343 45.08 -11.50 13.72
CA THR A 343 44.20 -10.32 13.72
C THR A 343 44.45 -9.51 12.47
N LEU A 344 43.35 -9.23 11.75
CA LEU A 344 43.34 -8.30 10.64
C LEU A 344 42.91 -6.93 11.18
N LEU A 345 43.73 -5.91 10.97
CA LEU A 345 43.53 -4.56 11.49
C LEU A 345 43.19 -3.60 10.35
N CYS A 346 41.96 -3.07 10.37
CA CYS A 346 41.54 -1.97 9.51
C CYS A 346 41.73 -0.63 10.21
N GLN A 347 42.32 0.36 9.53
CA GLN A 347 42.58 1.67 10.10
C GLN A 347 42.30 2.79 9.10
N SER A 348 41.86 3.95 9.65
CA SER A 348 41.69 5.19 8.89
C SER A 348 41.98 6.39 9.78
N GLN A 349 42.64 7.42 9.26
CA GLN A 349 42.79 8.71 9.97
C GLN A 349 41.50 9.54 9.94
N ILE A 350 40.67 9.30 8.93
CA ILE A 350 39.37 9.95 8.78
C ILE A 350 38.35 9.17 9.59
N LYS A 351 37.47 9.88 10.27
CA LYS A 351 36.43 9.28 11.11
C LYS A 351 35.57 8.29 10.32
N MET A 352 35.53 7.06 10.79
CA MET A 352 34.64 6.00 10.35
C MET A 352 33.88 5.48 11.56
N ASP A 353 32.62 5.10 11.38
CA ASP A 353 31.81 4.53 12.47
C ASP A 353 31.90 3.00 12.49
N THR A 354 32.09 2.38 11.31
CA THR A 354 32.24 0.93 11.18
C THR A 354 33.23 0.57 10.09
N PHE A 355 33.89 -0.57 10.26
CA PHE A 355 34.70 -1.22 9.22
C PHE A 355 34.08 -2.54 8.80
N LEU A 356 34.22 -2.84 7.52
CA LEU A 356 33.79 -4.06 6.89
C LEU A 356 34.99 -4.78 6.29
N LEU A 357 35.19 -6.04 6.66
CA LEU A 357 36.21 -6.90 6.12
C LEU A 357 35.55 -7.88 5.13
N CYS A 358 36.01 -7.90 3.88
CA CYS A 358 35.54 -8.78 2.83
C CYS A 358 36.66 -9.68 2.36
N LYS A 359 36.34 -10.97 2.14
CA LYS A 359 37.21 -11.93 1.48
C LYS A 359 36.75 -12.10 0.03
N GLU A 360 37.66 -12.00 -0.93
CA GLU A 360 37.35 -12.21 -2.35
C GLU A 360 36.87 -13.63 -2.62
N GLY A 361 35.84 -13.77 -3.48
CA GLY A 361 35.29 -15.08 -3.87
C GLY A 361 34.39 -15.76 -2.82
N ALA A 362 34.19 -15.17 -1.64
CA ALA A 362 33.26 -15.72 -0.65
C ALA A 362 31.84 -15.23 -0.87
N THR A 363 30.85 -16.10 -0.74
CA THR A 363 29.43 -15.79 -0.98
C THR A 363 28.79 -14.92 0.12
N ASP A 364 29.27 -15.00 1.35
CA ASP A 364 28.89 -14.10 2.44
C ASP A 364 30.06 -13.83 3.39
N PRO A 365 30.97 -12.94 3.02
CA PRO A 365 32.25 -12.76 3.68
C PRO A 365 32.31 -11.56 4.63
N ARG A 366 31.16 -11.06 5.10
CA ARG A 366 31.11 -9.73 5.71
C ARG A 366 31.25 -9.79 7.22
N LEU A 367 32.45 -9.56 7.70
CA LEU A 367 32.64 -9.21 9.11
C LEU A 367 32.53 -7.69 9.24
N ARG A 368 31.55 -7.22 9.99
CA ARG A 368 31.37 -5.79 10.28
C ARG A 368 31.62 -5.53 11.75
N LEU A 369 32.55 -4.60 12.05
CA LEU A 369 32.86 -4.18 13.40
C LEU A 369 32.73 -2.67 13.54
N ARG A 370 32.38 -2.23 14.74
CA ARG A 370 32.38 -0.81 15.11
C ARG A 370 33.80 -0.31 15.19
N ALA A 371 34.04 0.90 14.68
CA ALA A 371 35.33 1.53 14.78
C ALA A 371 35.58 2.01 16.21
N GLU A 372 36.80 1.79 16.71
CA GLU A 372 37.31 2.37 17.93
C GLU A 372 38.30 3.50 17.59
N TYR A 373 38.24 4.60 18.33
CA TYR A 373 39.24 5.66 18.18
C TYR A 373 40.44 5.38 19.08
N ARG A 374 41.58 5.10 18.47
CA ARG A 374 42.88 5.01 19.14
C ARG A 374 43.83 5.98 18.45
N ALA A 375 43.96 7.16 19.07
CA ALA A 375 44.64 8.30 18.48
C ALA A 375 45.95 7.96 17.79
N PRO A 376 46.17 8.39 16.53
CA PRO A 376 45.31 9.24 15.72
C PRO A 376 44.33 8.45 14.78
N TRP A 377 44.10 7.16 15.04
CA TRP A 377 43.44 6.24 14.14
C TRP A 377 42.02 5.87 14.63
N TYR A 378 41.09 5.75 13.67
CA TYR A 378 39.87 4.99 13.82
C TYR A 378 40.16 3.57 13.30
N GLN A 379 39.95 2.56 14.13
CA GLN A 379 40.36 1.18 13.78
C GLN A 379 39.35 0.14 14.22
N ALA A 380 39.41 -1.04 13.57
CA ALA A 380 38.71 -2.26 13.97
C ALA A 380 39.65 -3.47 13.85
N GLU A 381 39.63 -4.31 14.88
CA GLU A 381 40.45 -5.51 14.98
C GLU A 381 39.59 -6.76 14.74
N PHE A 382 39.81 -7.44 13.61
CA PHE A 382 39.13 -8.66 13.23
C PHE A 382 39.97 -9.86 13.68
N SER A 383 39.72 -10.34 14.89
CA SER A 383 40.46 -11.46 15.45
C SER A 383 39.90 -12.81 14.98
N MET A 384 40.74 -13.64 14.42
CA MET A 384 40.45 -15.00 13.96
C MET A 384 41.23 -15.99 14.81
N ARG A 385 40.51 -16.93 15.42
CA ARG A 385 41.13 -17.97 16.28
C ARG A 385 41.15 -19.28 15.53
N ALA A 386 42.23 -20.07 15.80
CA ALA A 386 42.42 -21.38 15.20
C ALA A 386 42.26 -21.36 13.67
N VAL A 387 43.08 -20.55 13.01
CA VAL A 387 43.02 -20.32 11.55
C VAL A 387 43.13 -21.64 10.79
N THR A 388 42.25 -21.80 9.81
CA THR A 388 42.23 -22.96 8.92
C THR A 388 42.61 -22.58 7.48
N PRO A 389 43.05 -23.51 6.63
CA PRO A 389 43.35 -23.22 5.23
C PRO A 389 42.20 -22.58 4.46
N ALA A 390 40.96 -22.82 4.89
CA ALA A 390 39.75 -22.19 4.31
C ALA A 390 39.70 -20.67 4.54
N LEU A 391 40.41 -20.12 5.53
CA LEU A 391 40.52 -18.68 5.79
C LEU A 391 41.61 -18.02 4.94
N GLY A 392 42.49 -18.78 4.28
CA GLY A 392 43.46 -18.24 3.31
C GLY A 392 42.73 -17.59 2.12
N GLY A 393 43.31 -16.53 1.56
CA GLY A 393 42.77 -15.80 0.42
C GLY A 393 42.98 -14.30 0.52
N THR A 394 42.45 -13.54 -0.43
CA THR A 394 42.62 -12.10 -0.52
C THR A 394 41.51 -11.35 0.26
N TYR A 395 41.92 -10.46 1.10
CA TYR A 395 41.04 -9.65 1.95
C TYR A 395 41.13 -8.17 1.57
N ARG A 396 39.98 -7.48 1.70
CA ARG A 396 39.89 -6.01 1.58
C ARG A 396 39.05 -5.45 2.71
N CYS A 397 39.39 -4.25 3.14
CA CYS A 397 38.69 -3.51 4.17
C CYS A 397 38.01 -2.27 3.59
N TYR A 398 36.83 -1.97 4.10
CA TYR A 398 36.02 -0.77 3.75
C TYR A 398 35.56 -0.08 5.03
N GLY A 399 35.44 1.25 4.99
CA GLY A 399 34.83 2.03 6.06
C GLY A 399 33.43 2.50 5.68
N SER A 400 32.56 2.69 6.67
CA SER A 400 31.23 3.27 6.48
C SER A 400 30.80 4.14 7.67
N HIS A 401 29.81 5.03 7.42
CA HIS A 401 29.16 5.84 8.44
C HIS A 401 27.85 5.21 8.90
N SER A 402 27.49 5.39 10.16
CA SER A 402 26.23 4.88 10.73
C SER A 402 24.99 5.49 10.06
N SER A 403 25.10 6.73 9.54
CA SER A 403 24.04 7.40 8.80
C SER A 403 23.79 6.81 7.41
N SER A 404 24.80 6.11 6.84
CA SER A 404 24.74 5.53 5.49
C SER A 404 25.46 4.18 5.45
N PRO A 405 24.95 3.17 6.17
CA PRO A 405 25.68 1.93 6.44
C PRO A 405 25.93 1.04 5.19
N TYR A 406 25.26 1.34 4.08
CA TYR A 406 25.37 0.61 2.81
C TYR A 406 26.30 1.33 1.80
N LEU A 407 26.77 2.53 2.13
CA LEU A 407 27.70 3.30 1.31
C LEU A 407 29.10 3.20 1.91
N LEU A 408 30.02 2.65 1.13
CA LEU A 408 31.36 2.32 1.59
C LEU A 408 32.42 3.27 1.01
N SER A 409 33.53 3.34 1.70
CA SER A 409 34.76 3.94 1.22
C SER A 409 35.34 3.20 0.00
N TRP A 410 36.40 3.71 -0.60
CA TRP A 410 37.25 2.93 -1.47
C TRP A 410 37.81 1.73 -0.71
N PRO A 411 38.07 0.59 -1.41
CA PRO A 411 38.68 -0.59 -0.80
C PRO A 411 40.12 -0.28 -0.36
N SER A 412 40.55 -0.91 0.74
CA SER A 412 41.98 -0.99 1.06
C SER A 412 42.78 -1.68 -0.06
N ALA A 413 44.09 -1.53 -0.03
CA ALA A 413 44.94 -2.44 -0.79
C ALA A 413 44.61 -3.91 -0.45
N PRO A 414 44.66 -4.83 -1.44
CA PRO A 414 44.42 -6.24 -1.16
C PRO A 414 45.50 -6.81 -0.24
N LEU A 415 45.08 -7.68 0.67
CA LEU A 415 45.96 -8.39 1.56
C LEU A 415 45.79 -9.89 1.36
N ASP A 416 46.82 -10.54 0.87
CA ASP A 416 46.81 -11.99 0.65
C ASP A 416 47.24 -12.71 1.93
N LEU A 417 46.34 -13.55 2.45
CA LEU A 417 46.57 -14.37 3.62
C LEU A 417 46.89 -15.80 3.17
N VAL A 418 48.08 -16.30 3.54
CA VAL A 418 48.54 -17.66 3.26
C VAL A 418 48.44 -18.50 4.51
N VAL A 419 47.59 -19.54 4.46
CA VAL A 419 47.49 -20.54 5.54
C VAL A 419 47.92 -21.89 4.97
N PRO A 420 49.18 -22.33 5.21
CA PRO A 420 49.64 -23.61 4.74
C PRO A 420 48.78 -24.75 5.29
N GLY A 421 48.38 -25.67 4.42
CA GLY A 421 47.72 -26.91 4.85
C GLY A 421 48.71 -27.79 5.64
N PRO A 422 48.23 -28.78 6.39
CA PRO A 422 49.12 -29.74 7.04
C PRO A 422 50.03 -30.38 5.97
N SER A 423 51.34 -30.13 6.11
CA SER A 423 52.35 -30.73 5.24
C SER A 423 52.19 -32.25 5.29
N GLY A 424 51.71 -32.84 4.22
CA GLY A 424 51.84 -34.29 4.07
C GLY A 424 53.31 -34.65 4.20
N GLY A 425 53.63 -35.55 5.11
CA GLY A 425 54.98 -36.02 5.36
C GLY A 425 55.68 -36.49 4.08
N PRO A 426 57.02 -36.66 4.10
CA PRO A 426 57.81 -36.84 2.92
C PRO A 426 57.34 -38.06 2.12
N SER A 427 56.99 -37.83 0.88
CA SER A 427 56.66 -38.85 -0.11
C SER A 427 57.87 -39.76 -0.35
N SER A 428 57.77 -41.04 0.02
CA SER A 428 58.68 -42.12 -0.43
C SER A 428 58.57 -42.23 -1.94
N PRO A 429 59.70 -42.59 -2.65
CA PRO A 429 59.71 -42.58 -4.11
C PRO A 429 58.93 -43.78 -4.70
N PRO A 430 58.48 -43.70 -5.95
CA PRO A 430 57.63 -44.71 -6.58
C PRO A 430 58.38 -45.93 -7.00
N SER A 431 57.95 -47.09 -6.54
CA SER A 431 58.37 -48.40 -7.13
C SER A 431 57.36 -48.76 -8.21
N GLY A 432 57.92 -49.06 -9.38
CA GLY A 432 57.31 -49.28 -10.66
C GLY A 432 56.38 -50.49 -10.83
N PRO A 433 55.97 -50.81 -12.03
CA PRO A 433 54.68 -51.38 -12.37
C PRO A 433 54.58 -52.87 -12.45
N ARG A 434 53.46 -53.46 -12.12
CA ARG A 434 53.03 -54.78 -12.64
C ARG A 434 51.53 -54.81 -12.89
N SER A 435 51.18 -54.98 -14.14
CA SER A 435 49.94 -55.59 -14.64
C SER A 435 50.18 -57.09 -14.91
N PRO A 436 49.25 -57.95 -15.31
CA PRO A 436 47.78 -57.90 -15.25
C PRO A 436 47.14 -59.24 -14.83
N ALA A 437 45.85 -59.35 -14.91
CA ALA A 437 45.05 -60.51 -15.32
C ALA A 437 43.95 -60.98 -14.33
N GLY A 438 42.76 -61.12 -14.86
CA GLY A 438 41.76 -62.11 -14.53
C GLY A 438 40.45 -61.64 -13.93
N GLY A 439 39.44 -61.45 -14.77
CA GLY A 439 38.03 -61.54 -14.35
C GLY A 439 37.61 -63.01 -14.17
N PRO A 440 36.38 -63.41 -14.07
CA PRO A 440 35.12 -62.75 -14.28
C PRO A 440 33.99 -63.02 -13.22
N GLU A 441 32.84 -62.41 -13.44
CA GLU A 441 31.47 -62.87 -13.15
C GLU A 441 31.07 -63.29 -11.73
N ASP A 442 30.01 -62.61 -11.18
CA ASP A 442 28.64 -63.13 -11.17
C ASP A 442 27.71 -62.20 -10.38
N GLN A 443 26.59 -61.86 -10.99
CA GLN A 443 25.34 -61.43 -10.40
C GLN A 443 24.61 -62.63 -9.79
N PRO A 444 23.40 -62.52 -9.24
CA PRO A 444 22.65 -61.52 -8.46
C PRO A 444 22.10 -62.13 -7.14
N LEU A 445 21.37 -61.40 -6.39
CA LEU A 445 20.16 -61.86 -5.68
C LEU A 445 19.55 -60.73 -4.80
N THR A 446 18.44 -60.20 -5.21
CA THR A 446 17.34 -59.80 -4.33
C THR A 446 16.76 -61.04 -3.65
N PRO A 447 16.10 -61.01 -2.50
CA PRO A 447 14.80 -60.38 -2.35
C PRO A 447 14.38 -59.90 -0.94
N THR A 448 13.28 -59.23 -0.93
CA THR A 448 12.11 -59.42 -0.04
C THR A 448 11.86 -58.34 1.01
N ASP A 449 10.87 -57.58 0.68
CA ASP A 449 9.91 -56.90 1.51
C ASP A 449 9.29 -57.82 2.60
N PRO A 450 8.85 -57.30 3.74
CA PRO A 450 7.41 -57.11 3.85
C PRO A 450 7.00 -55.84 4.60
N GLY A 451 6.02 -55.13 4.03
CA GLY A 451 5.23 -54.15 4.73
C GLY A 451 4.34 -54.74 5.82
N PRO A 452 3.78 -53.87 6.64
CA PRO A 452 2.41 -54.15 7.09
C PRO A 452 1.44 -53.00 6.82
N GLN A 453 0.38 -53.46 6.31
CA GLN A 453 -0.98 -52.99 6.07
C GLN A 453 -1.57 -52.03 7.08
N SER A 454 -2.18 -50.97 6.53
CA SER A 454 -3.59 -50.55 6.68
C SER A 454 -4.27 -50.63 8.05
N GLY A 455 -4.62 -49.44 8.51
CA GLY A 455 -5.62 -49.21 9.56
C GLY A 455 -6.52 -48.03 9.23
N LEU A 456 -7.19 -48.05 8.06
CA LEU A 456 -8.19 -47.03 7.70
C LEU A 456 -9.59 -47.66 7.73
N GLY A 457 -10.28 -47.56 8.85
CA GLY A 457 -11.61 -48.15 8.91
C GLY A 457 -12.42 -48.00 10.18
N ARG A 458 -12.34 -46.88 10.92
CA ARG A 458 -13.23 -46.67 12.07
C ARG A 458 -13.76 -45.25 12.35
N HIS A 459 -13.52 -44.29 11.47
CA HIS A 459 -13.99 -42.92 11.72
C HIS A 459 -15.01 -42.38 10.70
N LEU A 460 -15.44 -43.13 9.72
CA LEU A 460 -16.41 -42.67 8.72
C LEU A 460 -17.82 -42.35 9.29
N PRO A 461 -18.41 -43.11 10.25
CA PRO A 461 -19.76 -42.77 10.71
C PRO A 461 -19.81 -41.51 11.59
N VAL A 462 -18.70 -41.17 12.28
CA VAL A 462 -18.65 -39.97 13.13
C VAL A 462 -18.56 -38.68 12.28
N LEU A 463 -17.79 -38.68 11.19
CA LEU A 463 -17.66 -37.52 10.32
C LEU A 463 -18.95 -37.20 9.56
N VAL A 464 -19.71 -38.21 9.14
CA VAL A 464 -21.01 -38.01 8.47
C VAL A 464 -22.05 -37.45 9.46
N GLY A 465 -22.09 -37.95 10.68
CA GLY A 465 -23.00 -37.47 11.73
C GLY A 465 -22.76 -36.01 12.10
N VAL A 466 -21.48 -35.61 12.23
CA VAL A 466 -21.09 -34.23 12.54
C VAL A 466 -21.46 -33.30 11.40
N SER A 467 -21.25 -33.73 10.15
CA SER A 467 -21.58 -32.92 8.96
C SER A 467 -23.09 -32.66 8.83
N VAL A 468 -23.92 -33.67 9.09
CA VAL A 468 -25.38 -33.51 9.06
C VAL A 468 -25.87 -32.60 10.18
N ALA A 469 -25.31 -32.72 11.38
CA ALA A 469 -25.66 -31.84 12.51
C ALA A 469 -25.31 -30.36 12.22
N PHE A 470 -24.14 -30.09 11.61
CA PHE A 470 -23.76 -28.74 11.18
C PHE A 470 -24.69 -28.18 10.11
N LEU A 471 -25.09 -28.99 9.13
CA LEU A 471 -26.04 -28.56 8.10
C LEU A 471 -27.42 -28.22 8.70
N LEU A 472 -27.92 -29.01 9.62
CA LEU A 472 -29.20 -28.73 10.31
C LEU A 472 -29.12 -27.46 11.16
N LEU A 473 -28.02 -27.25 11.90
CA LEU A 473 -27.80 -26.02 12.66
C LEU A 473 -27.71 -24.80 11.73
N PHE A 474 -27.02 -24.92 10.59
CA PHE A 474 -26.90 -23.84 9.63
C PHE A 474 -28.27 -23.46 9.02
N VAL A 475 -29.08 -24.45 8.63
CA VAL A 475 -30.44 -24.21 8.13
C VAL A 475 -31.32 -23.53 9.20
N LEU A 476 -31.26 -23.98 10.45
CA LEU A 476 -31.98 -23.36 11.56
C LEU A 476 -31.54 -21.90 11.76
N LEU A 477 -30.25 -21.62 11.67
CA LEU A 477 -29.70 -20.28 11.84
C LEU A 477 -30.13 -19.34 10.70
N VAL A 478 -30.14 -19.85 9.47
CA VAL A 478 -30.65 -19.10 8.29
C VAL A 478 -32.14 -18.80 8.45
N LEU A 479 -32.96 -19.78 8.87
CA LEU A 479 -34.38 -19.57 9.13
C LEU A 479 -34.64 -18.54 10.25
N LEU A 480 -33.85 -18.57 11.32
CA LEU A 480 -33.92 -17.56 12.38
C LEU A 480 -33.53 -16.18 11.91
N LEU A 481 -32.50 -16.06 11.05
CA LEU A 481 -32.09 -14.78 10.47
C LEU A 481 -33.18 -14.24 9.51
N LEU A 482 -33.76 -15.08 8.68
CA LEU A 482 -34.86 -14.71 7.78
C LEU A 482 -36.11 -14.28 8.58
N TRP A 483 -36.42 -14.98 9.68
CA TRP A 483 -37.52 -14.61 10.58
C TRP A 483 -37.26 -13.28 11.31
N ARG A 484 -36.05 -13.04 11.79
CA ARG A 484 -35.63 -11.73 12.36
C ARG A 484 -35.68 -10.62 11.33
N HIS A 485 -35.24 -10.90 10.09
CA HIS A 485 -35.29 -9.93 9.00
C HIS A 485 -36.73 -9.59 8.60
N SER A 486 -37.62 -10.59 8.56
CA SER A 486 -39.06 -10.39 8.31
C SER A 486 -39.74 -9.59 9.43
N ARG A 487 -39.34 -9.80 10.69
CA ARG A 487 -39.86 -8.99 11.82
C ARG A 487 -39.37 -7.55 11.82
N ARG A 488 -38.12 -7.30 11.37
CA ARG A 488 -37.59 -5.93 11.24
C ARG A 488 -38.29 -5.12 10.17
N ARG A 489 -38.80 -5.74 9.11
CA ARG A 489 -39.59 -5.09 8.05
C ARG A 489 -40.97 -4.61 8.51
N LYS A 490 -41.52 -5.14 9.60
CA LYS A 490 -42.85 -4.75 10.14
C LYS A 490 -42.81 -3.62 11.18
N ALA A 491 -41.63 -3.15 11.59
CA ALA A 491 -41.48 -2.13 12.64
C ALA A 491 -41.04 -0.74 12.14
N GLY A 492 -40.90 -0.54 10.82
CA GLY A 492 -40.37 0.70 10.20
C GLY A 492 -41.40 1.63 9.57
N ASP A 493 -42.69 1.43 9.82
CA ASP A 493 -43.71 2.28 9.20
C ASP A 493 -44.37 3.20 10.24
N ARG A 494 -43.87 4.43 10.32
CA ARG A 494 -44.60 5.66 10.74
C ARG A 494 -43.68 6.87 10.80
N ARG A 495 -43.64 7.69 9.74
CA ARG A 495 -43.81 9.14 9.71
C ARG A 495 -43.34 9.69 8.36
N GLY A 496 -44.32 9.93 7.50
CA GLY A 496 -44.15 10.75 6.30
C GLY A 496 -44.32 12.22 6.64
N SER A 497 -43.43 13.05 6.12
CA SER A 497 -43.64 14.47 5.93
C SER A 497 -43.06 14.86 4.59
N SER A 498 -43.92 15.21 3.66
CA SER A 498 -43.58 15.64 2.31
C SER A 498 -43.08 17.07 2.32
N HIS A 499 -41.80 17.30 2.03
CA HIS A 499 -41.26 18.60 1.66
C HIS A 499 -40.64 18.53 0.25
N PRO A 500 -40.83 19.58 -0.60
CA PRO A 500 -40.21 19.63 -1.92
C PRO A 500 -38.68 19.78 -1.81
N CYS A 501 -37.96 19.36 -2.84
CA CYS A 501 -36.50 19.38 -2.93
C CYS A 501 -35.81 20.75 -2.83
N GLY A 502 -36.40 21.72 -2.16
CA GLY A 502 -35.91 23.09 -2.06
C GLY A 502 -35.39 23.51 -0.68
N GLY A 503 -35.26 22.62 0.28
CA GLY A 503 -34.82 22.93 1.64
C GLY A 503 -33.34 22.70 1.88
N LEU A 504 -32.57 23.77 1.98
CA LEU A 504 -31.25 23.94 2.60
C LEU A 504 -30.20 22.81 2.36
N TRP A 505 -29.38 23.03 1.36
CA TRP A 505 -28.08 22.39 1.19
C TRP A 505 -27.11 22.87 2.30
N GLY A 506 -27.18 22.26 3.50
CA GLY A 506 -26.21 22.46 4.56
C GLY A 506 -25.08 21.46 4.44
N PRO A 507 -23.87 21.76 4.93
CA PRO A 507 -22.74 20.80 4.87
C PRO A 507 -23.09 19.55 5.67
N ALA A 508 -22.89 18.38 5.07
CA ALA A 508 -23.06 17.08 5.69
C ALA A 508 -22.10 16.94 6.88
N VAL A 509 -22.65 16.76 8.09
CA VAL A 509 -21.91 16.37 9.29
C VAL A 509 -21.73 14.85 9.27
N PRO A 510 -20.53 14.33 9.45
CA PRO A 510 -20.31 12.88 9.53
C PRO A 510 -20.92 12.30 10.81
N PRO A 511 -21.49 11.08 10.80
CA PRO A 511 -21.98 10.43 12.00
C PRO A 511 -20.82 9.88 12.83
N GLY A 512 -20.70 10.32 14.08
CA GLY A 512 -19.77 9.76 15.04
C GLY A 512 -19.14 10.79 15.97
N ALA A 513 -19.95 11.44 16.82
CA ALA A 513 -19.45 12.05 18.04
C ALA A 513 -20.37 11.65 19.18
N GLU A 514 -19.85 10.82 20.05
CA GLU A 514 -20.49 10.47 21.31
C GLU A 514 -20.62 11.73 22.18
N THR A 515 -21.82 11.93 22.67
CA THR A 515 -22.20 13.00 23.60
C THR A 515 -21.64 12.70 24.98
N VAL A 516 -20.77 13.59 25.46
CA VAL A 516 -20.41 13.68 26.88
C VAL A 516 -21.44 14.62 27.57
N PRO A 517 -21.97 14.28 28.74
CA PRO A 517 -22.99 15.08 29.40
C PRO A 517 -22.43 16.35 30.00
N SER A 518 -23.08 17.47 29.70
CA SER A 518 -22.80 18.77 30.29
C SER A 518 -23.27 18.83 31.75
N CYS A 519 -22.36 19.16 32.66
CA CYS A 519 -22.68 19.64 33.99
C CYS A 519 -22.92 21.15 33.95
N SER A 520 -24.09 21.58 34.37
CA SER A 520 -24.41 22.97 34.66
C SER A 520 -23.71 23.44 35.94
N PRO A 521 -23.23 24.69 36.00
CA PRO A 521 -22.88 25.31 37.28
C PRO A 521 -23.97 26.31 37.67
N ASP A 522 -24.49 26.11 38.86
CA ASP A 522 -25.32 27.11 39.57
C ASP A 522 -24.44 27.93 40.50
N ARG A 523 -24.73 29.26 40.50
CA ARG A 523 -24.55 30.26 41.55
C ARG A 523 -23.18 30.92 41.81
N GLY A 524 -23.13 32.17 41.39
CA GLY A 524 -23.10 33.29 42.35
C GLY A 524 -21.74 33.96 42.59
N TRP A 525 -21.75 35.26 42.38
CA TRP A 525 -21.09 36.39 43.03
C TRP A 525 -20.16 37.24 42.16
N LEU A 526 -20.56 38.51 42.10
CA LEU A 526 -19.96 39.71 41.55
C LEU A 526 -18.82 40.24 42.47
N PRO A 527 -18.22 41.44 42.21
CA PRO A 527 -17.35 41.90 41.15
C PRO A 527 -16.04 42.47 41.68
N GLY A 528 -15.02 42.58 40.84
CA GLY A 528 -13.77 43.30 41.19
C GLY A 528 -13.16 43.99 39.98
N THR A 529 -13.29 45.29 40.01
CA THR A 529 -12.65 46.34 39.22
C THR A 529 -11.13 46.25 39.13
N CYS A 530 -10.56 46.58 37.95
CA CYS A 530 -9.36 47.39 37.75
C CYS A 530 -9.23 47.79 36.26
N ARG A 531 -9.46 49.03 35.96
CA ARG A 531 -8.61 50.12 35.39
C ARG A 531 -7.45 49.60 34.54
N GLY A 532 -7.32 49.83 33.29
CA GLY A 532 -7.29 51.03 32.49
C GLY A 532 -5.94 51.70 32.50
N HIS A 533 -5.12 51.49 31.44
CA HIS A 533 -4.21 52.53 31.00
C HIS A 533 -4.05 52.49 29.47
N ARG A 534 -4.27 53.68 28.98
CA ARG A 534 -4.31 54.16 27.61
C ARG A 534 -2.91 54.71 27.21
N ALA A 535 -2.66 54.66 25.89
CA ALA A 535 -1.87 55.63 25.11
C ALA A 535 -0.36 55.37 25.03
N ARG A 536 0.30 55.40 23.89
CA ARG A 536 0.38 56.45 22.86
C ARG A 536 1.38 55.97 21.78
N ALA A 537 1.09 56.11 20.52
CA ALA A 537 2.06 56.35 19.46
C ALA A 537 2.41 57.86 19.54
N PRO A 538 3.42 58.42 18.86
CA PRO A 538 3.98 58.14 17.54
C PRO A 538 5.51 58.48 17.44
N GLY A 539 6.11 58.29 16.24
CA GLY A 539 7.32 59.05 15.91
C GLY A 539 8.29 58.37 14.91
N GLN A 540 8.11 58.64 13.63
CA GLN A 540 9.06 59.12 12.62
C GLN A 540 10.44 58.46 12.47
N ARG A 541 10.71 58.16 11.19
CA ARG A 541 11.97 57.84 10.49
C ARG A 541 13.05 58.88 10.68
N PRO A 542 14.32 58.57 10.33
CA PRO A 542 14.72 58.81 8.94
C PRO A 542 15.63 57.71 8.31
N ALA A 543 15.77 57.89 7.02
CA ALA A 543 16.52 57.15 6.04
C ALA A 543 18.03 57.41 6.13
N GLU A 544 18.79 56.45 5.59
CA GLU A 544 20.10 56.57 4.94
C GLU A 544 20.54 55.14 4.58
N GLU A 545 20.85 54.86 3.50
CA GLU A 545 21.63 55.09 2.29
C GLU A 545 22.19 53.75 1.80
N ILE A 546 22.02 53.54 0.48
CA ILE A 546 22.54 52.45 -0.32
C ILE A 546 24.01 52.71 -0.63
N PRO A 547 24.88 51.68 -0.82
CA PRO A 547 25.35 51.57 -2.21
C PRO A 547 25.35 50.15 -2.82
N SER A 548 24.86 50.15 -3.97
CA SER A 548 25.07 49.42 -5.21
C SER A 548 26.38 48.64 -5.40
N SER A 549 26.26 47.45 -5.97
CA SER A 549 27.03 46.87 -7.07
C SER A 549 26.82 45.36 -7.04
N GLY A 550 26.50 44.62 -8.09
CA GLY A 550 26.53 44.74 -9.51
C GLY A 550 26.24 43.35 -10.04
N CYS A 551 25.29 43.23 -10.92
CA CYS A 551 25.20 42.08 -11.85
C CYS A 551 26.36 42.14 -12.86
N PRO A 552 26.81 41.03 -13.45
CA PRO A 552 26.33 40.84 -14.82
C PRO A 552 26.11 39.38 -15.31
N CYS A 553 25.17 39.33 -16.23
CA CYS A 553 25.19 38.66 -17.54
C CYS A 553 24.95 37.17 -17.71
N CYS A 554 23.78 36.89 -18.27
CA CYS A 554 23.60 35.90 -19.36
C CYS A 554 24.37 36.32 -20.61
N PRO A 555 24.81 35.38 -21.46
CA PRO A 555 24.12 35.06 -22.71
C PRO A 555 24.19 33.52 -23.01
N GLY A 556 23.38 32.87 -23.83
CA GLY A 556 22.84 33.17 -25.13
C GLY A 556 22.88 31.87 -25.95
N ARG A 557 21.77 31.48 -26.48
CA ARG A 557 21.42 30.70 -27.69
C ARG A 557 22.48 29.92 -28.47
N SER A 558 22.12 28.66 -28.73
CA SER A 558 22.13 27.75 -29.91
C SER A 558 22.82 28.24 -31.21
N PRO A 559 23.03 27.40 -32.27
CA PRO A 559 22.52 26.07 -32.58
C PRO A 559 23.57 25.12 -33.22
N LEU A 560 23.34 23.84 -33.19
CA LEU A 560 23.30 22.95 -34.38
C LEU A 560 22.86 21.57 -33.93
#